data_2e84c1fddb86ec6a9ba68fdb294f289f
#
_entry.id   2e84c1fddb86ec6a9ba68fdb294f289f
#
_cell.length_a   1.000
_cell.length_b   1.000
_cell.length_c   1.000
_cell.angle_alpha   90.00
_cell.angle_beta   90.00
_cell.angle_gamma   90.00
#
_symmetry.space_group_name_H-M   'P 1'
#
loop_
_entity.id
_entity.type
_entity.pdbx_description
1 polymer ?
#
loop_
_entity_poly.entity_id
_entity_poly.type
_entity_poly.pdbx_seq_one_letter_code
_entity_poly.pdbx_strand_id
1 'polypeptide(L)'
;MNGDEGAEKITRILVAVDASPLSFAALEAAAELAASLHAELLGLYIEDINLLRAADSPFAREVGHFSGSIRDLDSQRLQRQLRSQAKRVRRRLSQLAERSHIRWSFRVTRGAIDAELLSAASDVDLVILGRAGWSGKRQLGSTAQAVASSAPAPTLLHAPRTASKPAILVVYDGSQVAQRALTTAANLILGQEGFLSVAIIAADHEEARRLQIEAAIWLRSRDLQARYRWLFEVDEEIVKKLMSVEGECTL
;
A
#
# COMPACT_ATOMS: atom_id res chain seq x y z
N MET A 1 33.49 9.94 -10.11
CA MET A 1 33.34 8.47 -9.98
C MET A 1 33.13 8.21 -8.50
N ASN A 2 31.94 7.96 -8.10
CA ASN A 2 31.37 7.37 -6.89
C ASN A 2 30.02 8.06 -6.60
N GLY A 3 29.00 7.64 -7.31
CA GLY A 3 27.64 8.21 -7.22
C GLY A 3 26.53 7.15 -7.17
N ASP A 4 26.87 5.90 -6.76
CA ASP A 4 25.86 4.82 -6.69
C ASP A 4 25.86 4.08 -5.33
N GLU A 5 26.28 4.79 -4.27
CA GLU A 5 26.17 4.29 -2.90
C GLU A 5 24.89 4.85 -2.27
N GLY A 6 23.75 4.12 -2.36
CA GLY A 6 22.57 4.41 -1.57
C GLY A 6 21.19 4.14 -2.17
N ALA A 7 21.07 3.74 -3.41
CA ALA A 7 19.78 3.28 -3.91
C ALA A 7 19.52 1.85 -3.38
N GLU A 8 18.85 1.74 -2.24
CA GLU A 8 18.38 0.44 -1.73
C GLU A 8 17.52 -0.21 -2.82
N LYS A 9 18.07 -1.24 -3.48
CA LYS A 9 17.42 -1.91 -4.61
C LYS A 9 16.19 -2.65 -4.09
N ILE A 10 15.02 -2.33 -4.63
CA ILE A 10 13.80 -3.08 -4.34
C ILE A 10 13.91 -4.45 -5.02
N THR A 11 14.05 -5.49 -4.23
CA THR A 11 14.19 -6.88 -4.67
C THR A 11 12.98 -7.72 -4.35
N ARG A 12 12.19 -7.30 -3.36
CA ARG A 12 11.01 -8.02 -2.88
C ARG A 12 9.88 -7.07 -2.52
N ILE A 13 8.71 -7.29 -3.13
CA ILE A 13 7.51 -6.49 -2.96
C ILE A 13 6.43 -7.35 -2.31
N LEU A 14 5.82 -6.87 -1.22
CA LEU A 14 4.65 -7.46 -0.60
C LEU A 14 3.39 -6.78 -1.13
N VAL A 15 2.40 -7.54 -1.55
CA VAL A 15 1.05 -7.03 -1.81
C VAL A 15 0.04 -7.77 -0.94
N ALA A 16 -0.70 -7.03 -0.10
CA ALA A 16 -1.78 -7.62 0.68
C ALA A 16 -3.10 -7.53 -0.08
N VAL A 17 -3.81 -8.65 -0.14
CA VAL A 17 -5.01 -8.81 -0.97
C VAL A 17 -6.14 -9.43 -0.16
N ASP A 18 -7.25 -8.71 0.00
CA ASP A 18 -8.46 -9.15 0.70
C ASP A 18 -9.56 -9.68 -0.24
N ALA A 19 -9.20 -9.90 -1.50
CA ALA A 19 -10.10 -10.29 -2.59
C ALA A 19 -11.19 -9.26 -2.96
N SER A 20 -11.07 -8.00 -2.51
CA SER A 20 -11.88 -6.87 -2.99
C SER A 20 -11.44 -6.40 -4.38
N PRO A 21 -12.30 -5.67 -5.13
CA PRO A 21 -11.90 -5.10 -6.42
C PRO A 21 -10.68 -4.18 -6.32
N LEU A 22 -10.58 -3.38 -5.25
CA LEU A 22 -9.47 -2.44 -5.03
C LEU A 22 -8.16 -3.16 -4.72
N SER A 23 -8.21 -4.25 -3.94
CA SER A 23 -7.01 -5.05 -3.68
C SER A 23 -6.55 -5.83 -4.93
N PHE A 24 -7.45 -6.21 -5.82
CA PHE A 24 -7.06 -6.79 -7.12
C PHE A 24 -6.40 -5.75 -8.03
N ALA A 25 -6.87 -4.50 -8.04
CA ALA A 25 -6.20 -3.42 -8.77
C ALA A 25 -4.79 -3.15 -8.20
N ALA A 26 -4.63 -3.15 -6.88
CA ALA A 26 -3.33 -3.06 -6.24
C ALA A 26 -2.41 -4.24 -6.59
N LEU A 27 -2.95 -5.45 -6.70
CA LEU A 27 -2.20 -6.64 -7.13
C LEU A 27 -1.71 -6.51 -8.59
N GLU A 28 -2.53 -5.96 -9.48
CA GLU A 28 -2.15 -5.71 -10.87
C GLU A 28 -1.01 -4.69 -10.95
N ALA A 29 -1.15 -3.56 -10.27
CA ALA A 29 -0.11 -2.54 -10.18
C ALA A 29 1.19 -3.08 -9.55
N ALA A 30 1.08 -3.92 -8.52
CA ALA A 30 2.22 -4.57 -7.88
C ALA A 30 2.95 -5.53 -8.84
N ALA A 31 2.24 -6.26 -9.69
CA ALA A 31 2.83 -7.15 -10.67
C ALA A 31 3.56 -6.37 -11.79
N GLU A 32 2.97 -5.27 -12.27
CA GLU A 32 3.62 -4.36 -13.23
C GLU A 32 4.90 -3.76 -12.64
N LEU A 33 4.85 -3.32 -11.39
CA LEU A 33 5.97 -2.76 -10.69
C LEU A 33 7.08 -3.79 -10.44
N ALA A 34 6.73 -4.99 -9.98
CA ALA A 34 7.68 -6.08 -9.79
C ALA A 34 8.40 -6.45 -11.09
N ALA A 35 7.68 -6.43 -12.22
CA ALA A 35 8.28 -6.66 -13.54
C ALA A 35 9.29 -5.57 -13.91
N SER A 36 8.94 -4.28 -13.74
CA SER A 36 9.81 -3.15 -14.07
C SER A 36 11.08 -3.11 -13.21
N LEU A 37 10.99 -3.52 -11.93
CA LEU A 37 12.10 -3.55 -10.99
C LEU A 37 12.85 -4.87 -10.94
N HIS A 38 12.40 -5.89 -11.69
CA HIS A 38 12.93 -7.28 -11.62
C HIS A 38 12.88 -7.85 -10.21
N ALA A 39 11.84 -7.49 -9.42
CA ALA A 39 11.62 -7.88 -8.05
C ALA A 39 10.77 -9.15 -7.94
N GLU A 40 10.88 -9.85 -6.79
CA GLU A 40 9.95 -10.91 -6.41
C GLU A 40 8.65 -10.29 -5.87
N LEU A 41 7.49 -10.85 -6.25
CA LEU A 41 6.19 -10.46 -5.73
C LEU A 41 5.67 -11.49 -4.71
N LEU A 42 5.54 -11.08 -3.46
CA LEU A 42 4.90 -11.85 -2.40
C LEU A 42 3.43 -11.41 -2.25
N GLY A 43 2.49 -12.25 -2.62
CA GLY A 43 1.08 -12.05 -2.31
C GLY A 43 0.75 -12.56 -0.91
N LEU A 44 0.12 -11.73 -0.09
CA LEU A 44 -0.32 -12.08 1.25
C LEU A 44 -1.85 -12.02 1.34
N TYR A 45 -2.45 -13.12 1.81
CA TYR A 45 -3.86 -13.19 2.17
C TYR A 45 -3.96 -13.53 3.66
N ILE A 46 -4.70 -12.72 4.43
CA ILE A 46 -4.85 -12.91 5.88
C ILE A 46 -6.27 -13.34 6.18
N GLU A 47 -6.42 -14.51 6.81
CA GLU A 47 -7.68 -14.94 7.41
C GLU A 47 -7.83 -14.25 8.78
N ASP A 48 -8.70 -13.25 8.87
CA ASP A 48 -8.90 -12.46 10.09
C ASP A 48 -9.41 -13.33 11.23
N ILE A 49 -8.59 -13.47 12.27
CA ILE A 49 -8.92 -14.25 13.47
C ILE A 49 -10.10 -13.64 14.23
N ASN A 50 -10.29 -12.31 14.19
CA ASN A 50 -11.38 -11.64 14.88
C ASN A 50 -12.71 -11.95 14.20
N LEU A 51 -12.72 -12.00 12.87
CA LEU A 51 -13.90 -12.40 12.10
C LEU A 51 -14.27 -13.88 12.36
N LEU A 52 -13.26 -14.75 12.43
CA LEU A 52 -13.47 -16.15 12.74
C LEU A 52 -14.00 -16.36 14.16
N ARG A 53 -13.42 -15.67 15.16
CA ARG A 53 -13.91 -15.70 16.56
C ARG A 53 -15.32 -15.13 16.66
N ALA A 54 -15.65 -14.07 15.94
CA ALA A 54 -17.00 -13.55 15.90
C ALA A 54 -17.99 -14.59 15.35
N ALA A 55 -17.60 -15.35 14.32
CA ALA A 55 -18.44 -16.39 13.73
C ALA A 55 -18.66 -17.62 14.64
N ASP A 56 -17.80 -17.83 15.61
CA ASP A 56 -17.97 -18.90 16.62
C ASP A 56 -18.93 -18.50 17.75
N SER A 57 -19.36 -17.22 17.81
CA SER A 57 -20.34 -16.75 18.78
C SER A 57 -21.75 -17.20 18.38
N PRO A 58 -22.54 -17.80 19.29
CA PRO A 58 -23.90 -18.26 18.99
C PRO A 58 -24.88 -17.11 18.68
N PHE A 59 -24.50 -15.87 18.95
CA PHE A 59 -25.30 -14.68 18.70
C PHE A 59 -24.83 -13.88 17.48
N ALA A 60 -23.79 -14.35 16.78
CA ALA A 60 -23.27 -13.67 15.61
C ALA A 60 -24.23 -13.75 14.43
N ARG A 61 -24.56 -12.61 13.86
CA ARG A 61 -25.45 -12.49 12.71
C ARG A 61 -24.78 -11.77 11.57
N GLU A 62 -24.93 -12.30 10.36
CA GLU A 62 -24.52 -11.66 9.12
C GLU A 62 -25.71 -10.82 8.60
N VAL A 63 -25.44 -9.55 8.26
CA VAL A 63 -26.39 -8.69 7.55
C VAL A 63 -25.96 -8.60 6.09
N GLY A 64 -26.80 -9.10 5.20
CA GLY A 64 -26.54 -9.02 3.76
C GLY A 64 -26.54 -7.56 3.30
N HIS A 65 -25.40 -7.10 2.78
CA HIS A 65 -25.18 -5.70 2.41
C HIS A 65 -26.19 -5.15 1.37
N PHE A 66 -26.68 -6.00 0.46
CA PHE A 66 -27.64 -5.62 -0.57
C PHE A 66 -29.09 -6.02 -0.25
N SER A 67 -29.28 -7.08 0.53
CA SER A 67 -30.63 -7.64 0.80
C SER A 67 -31.17 -7.25 2.17
N GLY A 68 -30.33 -6.70 3.06
CA GLY A 68 -30.70 -6.46 4.46
C GLY A 68 -31.06 -7.74 5.23
N SER A 69 -30.94 -8.92 4.61
CA SER A 69 -31.29 -10.19 5.25
C SER A 69 -30.34 -10.51 6.40
N ILE A 70 -30.93 -10.81 7.56
CA ILE A 70 -30.19 -11.22 8.75
C ILE A 70 -30.13 -12.75 8.75
N ARG A 71 -28.94 -13.31 8.87
CA ARG A 71 -28.71 -14.77 8.96
C ARG A 71 -27.72 -15.06 10.09
N ASP A 72 -27.80 -16.26 10.64
CA ASP A 72 -26.77 -16.71 11.58
C ASP A 72 -25.44 -16.84 10.85
N LEU A 73 -24.38 -16.34 11.48
CA LEU A 73 -23.02 -16.42 10.92
C LEU A 73 -22.49 -17.83 11.18
N ASP A 74 -22.43 -18.65 10.13
CA ASP A 74 -21.91 -20.02 10.21
C ASP A 74 -20.38 -20.01 10.01
N SER A 75 -19.64 -20.41 11.04
CA SER A 75 -18.17 -20.44 11.01
C SER A 75 -17.62 -21.37 9.95
N GLN A 76 -18.26 -22.50 9.66
CA GLN A 76 -17.82 -23.42 8.59
C GLN A 76 -18.03 -22.79 7.21
N ARG A 77 -19.15 -22.08 7.02
CA ARG A 77 -19.42 -21.34 5.78
C ARG A 77 -18.40 -20.23 5.59
N LEU A 78 -18.10 -19.47 6.63
CA LEU A 78 -17.08 -18.41 6.60
C LEU A 78 -15.70 -18.98 6.25
N GLN A 79 -15.26 -20.05 6.89
CA GLN A 79 -13.98 -20.70 6.58
C GLN A 79 -13.90 -21.17 5.11
N ARG A 80 -14.98 -21.75 4.58
CA ARG A 80 -15.06 -22.15 3.16
C ARG A 80 -14.96 -20.93 2.25
N GLN A 81 -15.60 -19.81 2.61
CA GLN A 81 -15.54 -18.57 1.87
C GLN A 81 -14.12 -17.98 1.86
N LEU A 82 -13.45 -17.89 3.02
CA LEU A 82 -12.06 -17.39 3.12
C LEU A 82 -11.10 -18.24 2.27
N ARG A 83 -11.20 -19.56 2.35
CA ARG A 83 -10.40 -20.48 1.52
C ARG A 83 -10.66 -20.28 0.02
N SER A 84 -11.92 -20.05 -0.37
CA SER A 84 -12.28 -19.77 -1.76
C SER A 84 -11.70 -18.44 -2.23
N GLN A 85 -11.74 -17.41 -1.39
CA GLN A 85 -11.12 -16.12 -1.65
C GLN A 85 -9.61 -16.23 -1.80
N ALA A 86 -8.92 -16.91 -0.88
CA ALA A 86 -7.48 -17.17 -0.97
C ALA A 86 -7.09 -17.88 -2.28
N LYS A 87 -7.86 -18.91 -2.69
CA LYS A 87 -7.65 -19.60 -3.97
C LYS A 87 -7.83 -18.67 -5.17
N ARG A 88 -8.81 -17.77 -5.13
CA ARG A 88 -9.07 -16.79 -6.18
C ARG A 88 -7.91 -15.79 -6.30
N VAL A 89 -7.43 -15.28 -5.16
CA VAL A 89 -6.26 -14.39 -5.11
C VAL A 89 -5.02 -15.07 -5.67
N ARG A 90 -4.70 -16.28 -5.19
CA ARG A 90 -3.56 -17.06 -5.68
C ARG A 90 -3.60 -17.27 -7.19
N ARG A 91 -4.79 -17.63 -7.73
CA ARG A 91 -4.98 -17.82 -9.18
C ARG A 91 -4.72 -16.53 -9.96
N ARG A 92 -5.23 -15.40 -9.46
CA ARG A 92 -5.01 -14.09 -10.11
C ARG A 92 -3.55 -13.70 -10.09
N LEU A 93 -2.87 -13.88 -8.96
CA LEU A 93 -1.44 -13.62 -8.82
C LEU A 93 -0.62 -14.49 -9.78
N SER A 94 -0.87 -15.80 -9.85
CA SER A 94 -0.20 -16.71 -10.79
C SER A 94 -0.36 -16.24 -12.23
N GLN A 95 -1.58 -15.90 -12.66
CA GLN A 95 -1.85 -15.42 -14.01
C GLN A 95 -1.10 -14.12 -14.35
N LEU A 96 -1.04 -13.17 -13.40
CA LEU A 96 -0.31 -11.93 -13.58
C LEU A 96 1.21 -12.18 -13.64
N ALA A 97 1.72 -12.99 -12.73
CA ALA A 97 3.13 -13.33 -12.65
C ALA A 97 3.64 -14.07 -13.90
N GLU A 98 2.84 -15.00 -14.42
CA GLU A 98 3.15 -15.72 -15.68
C GLU A 98 3.21 -14.75 -16.87
N ARG A 99 2.25 -13.83 -16.97
CA ARG A 99 2.21 -12.82 -18.05
C ARG A 99 3.38 -11.85 -18.00
N SER A 100 3.79 -11.47 -16.79
CA SER A 100 4.86 -10.49 -16.56
C SER A 100 6.24 -11.14 -16.35
N HIS A 101 6.34 -12.46 -16.42
CA HIS A 101 7.57 -13.25 -16.21
C HIS A 101 8.29 -12.91 -14.91
N ILE A 102 7.55 -12.68 -13.81
CA ILE A 102 8.09 -12.34 -12.49
C ILE A 102 8.13 -13.57 -11.56
N ARG A 103 9.13 -13.59 -10.69
CA ARG A 103 9.14 -14.54 -9.57
C ARG A 103 8.06 -14.14 -8.57
N TRP A 104 7.35 -15.13 -8.05
CA TRP A 104 6.29 -14.87 -7.09
C TRP A 104 6.18 -15.96 -6.05
N SER A 105 5.64 -15.57 -4.89
CA SER A 105 5.23 -16.47 -3.83
C SER A 105 3.87 -16.04 -3.28
N PHE A 106 3.16 -16.95 -2.62
CA PHE A 106 1.86 -16.66 -2.03
C PHE A 106 1.77 -17.26 -0.65
N ARG A 107 1.46 -16.41 0.33
CA ARG A 107 1.31 -16.82 1.72
C ARG A 107 -0.14 -16.61 2.17
N VAL A 108 -0.69 -17.58 2.89
CA VAL A 108 -1.95 -17.43 3.63
C VAL A 108 -1.60 -17.54 5.10
N THR A 109 -1.95 -16.53 5.88
CA THR A 109 -1.77 -16.53 7.34
C THR A 109 -3.13 -16.39 8.02
N ARG A 110 -3.17 -16.70 9.32
CA ARG A 110 -4.36 -16.48 10.16
C ARG A 110 -3.94 -15.73 11.40
N GLY A 111 -4.50 -14.55 11.62
CA GLY A 111 -4.14 -13.69 12.73
C GLY A 111 -4.91 -12.37 12.72
N ALA A 112 -4.48 -11.45 13.58
CA ALA A 112 -4.91 -10.06 13.49
C ALA A 112 -4.27 -9.43 12.25
N ILE A 113 -5.08 -8.78 11.40
CA ILE A 113 -4.64 -8.31 10.08
C ILE A 113 -3.41 -7.41 10.20
N ASP A 114 -3.42 -6.45 11.12
CA ASP A 114 -2.33 -5.49 11.29
C ASP A 114 -1.04 -6.17 11.74
N ALA A 115 -1.12 -7.10 12.69
CA ALA A 115 0.05 -7.82 13.21
C ALA A 115 0.70 -8.71 12.16
N GLU A 116 -0.10 -9.47 11.41
CA GLU A 116 0.39 -10.35 10.35
C GLU A 116 1.03 -9.56 9.20
N LEU A 117 0.44 -8.42 8.88
CA LEU A 117 0.92 -7.55 7.82
C LEU A 117 2.23 -6.87 8.20
N LEU A 118 2.33 -6.32 9.42
CA LEU A 118 3.56 -5.72 9.95
C LEU A 118 4.69 -6.75 10.06
N SER A 119 4.38 -7.97 10.49
CA SER A 119 5.35 -9.07 10.52
C SER A 119 5.87 -9.39 9.11
N ALA A 120 4.98 -9.47 8.12
CA ALA A 120 5.39 -9.75 6.74
C ALA A 120 6.15 -8.57 6.09
N ALA A 121 5.88 -7.34 6.53
CA ALA A 121 6.56 -6.14 6.04
C ALA A 121 8.05 -6.06 6.44
N SER A 122 8.47 -6.80 7.46
CA SER A 122 9.88 -6.83 7.90
C SER A 122 10.81 -7.58 6.95
N ASP A 123 10.25 -8.42 6.07
CA ASP A 123 11.00 -9.29 5.15
C ASP A 123 11.00 -8.77 3.70
N VAL A 124 10.56 -7.54 3.47
CA VAL A 124 10.39 -6.97 2.13
C VAL A 124 10.88 -5.53 2.04
N ASP A 125 11.13 -5.06 0.81
CA ASP A 125 11.64 -3.72 0.55
C ASP A 125 10.52 -2.71 0.28
N LEU A 126 9.33 -3.18 -0.10
CA LEU A 126 8.15 -2.36 -0.38
C LEU A 126 6.87 -3.12 -0.07
N VAL A 127 5.94 -2.45 0.59
CA VAL A 127 4.58 -2.94 0.82
C VAL A 127 3.61 -2.21 -0.11
N ILE A 128 2.71 -2.94 -0.77
CA ILE A 128 1.66 -2.36 -1.61
C ILE A 128 0.29 -2.76 -1.05
N LEU A 129 -0.56 -1.77 -0.81
CA LEU A 129 -1.91 -1.95 -0.32
C LEU A 129 -2.92 -1.25 -1.21
N GLY A 130 -4.12 -1.80 -1.35
CA GLY A 130 -5.27 -1.03 -1.83
C GLY A 130 -5.63 0.05 -0.81
N ARG A 131 -5.90 1.26 -1.27
CA ARG A 131 -6.26 2.41 -0.41
C ARG A 131 -7.49 2.14 0.47
N ALA A 132 -8.45 1.35 0.00
CA ALA A 132 -9.62 0.92 0.75
C ALA A 132 -9.92 -0.55 0.47
N GLY A 133 -10.49 -1.25 1.47
CA GLY A 133 -10.96 -2.63 1.32
C GLY A 133 -12.42 -2.72 0.85
N TRP A 134 -13.13 -3.71 1.37
CA TRP A 134 -14.52 -3.99 1.02
C TRP A 134 -15.52 -2.85 1.29
N SER A 135 -15.20 -1.91 2.20
CA SER A 135 -16.10 -0.79 2.51
C SER A 135 -16.32 0.17 1.34
N GLY A 136 -15.44 0.18 0.35
CA GLY A 136 -15.54 1.01 -0.85
C GLY A 136 -15.58 2.53 -0.58
N LYS A 137 -15.45 2.94 0.67
CA LYS A 137 -15.47 4.34 1.06
C LYS A 137 -14.21 5.05 0.55
N ARG A 138 -14.32 6.33 0.21
CA ARG A 138 -13.18 7.20 -0.19
C ARG A 138 -12.14 7.39 0.92
N GLN A 139 -12.39 6.89 2.11
CA GLN A 139 -11.49 6.98 3.26
C GLN A 139 -10.47 5.85 3.25
N LEU A 140 -9.29 6.12 3.79
CA LEU A 140 -8.26 5.13 4.03
C LEU A 140 -8.79 4.04 4.96
N GLY A 141 -8.59 2.78 4.59
CA GLY A 141 -8.95 1.65 5.47
C GLY A 141 -8.07 1.66 6.73
N SER A 142 -8.64 1.21 7.86
CA SER A 142 -7.91 1.15 9.15
C SER A 142 -6.59 0.36 9.04
N THR A 143 -6.60 -0.74 8.32
CA THR A 143 -5.39 -1.55 8.07
C THR A 143 -4.33 -0.78 7.29
N ALA A 144 -4.72 -0.06 6.23
CA ALA A 144 -3.78 0.74 5.44
C ALA A 144 -3.18 1.89 6.27
N GLN A 145 -4.00 2.49 7.16
CA GLN A 145 -3.53 3.52 8.09
C GLN A 145 -2.53 2.95 9.12
N ALA A 146 -2.87 1.83 9.76
CA ALA A 146 -2.00 1.18 10.74
C ALA A 146 -0.64 0.78 10.14
N VAL A 147 -0.67 0.21 8.94
CA VAL A 147 0.54 -0.22 8.24
C VAL A 147 1.38 0.98 7.78
N ALA A 148 0.76 1.99 7.18
CA ALA A 148 1.48 3.20 6.75
C ALA A 148 2.17 3.93 7.92
N SER A 149 1.61 3.83 9.14
CA SER A 149 2.17 4.45 10.35
C SER A 149 3.25 3.63 11.05
N SER A 150 3.32 2.31 10.82
CA SER A 150 4.11 1.40 11.66
C SER A 150 4.96 0.39 10.88
N ALA A 151 4.82 0.32 9.54
CA ALA A 151 5.59 -0.63 8.75
C ALA A 151 7.08 -0.25 8.72
N PRO A 152 7.98 -1.23 8.84
CA PRO A 152 9.42 -1.00 8.74
C PRO A 152 9.87 -0.72 7.29
N ALA A 153 9.06 -1.12 6.30
CA ALA A 153 9.29 -0.86 4.88
C ALA A 153 8.37 0.26 4.36
N PRO A 154 8.80 1.03 3.35
CA PRO A 154 7.95 1.98 2.64
C PRO A 154 6.64 1.32 2.19
N THR A 155 5.53 2.04 2.35
CA THR A 155 4.20 1.52 2.03
C THR A 155 3.56 2.36 0.92
N LEU A 156 3.34 1.74 -0.23
CA LEU A 156 2.64 2.33 -1.37
C LEU A 156 1.14 2.05 -1.26
N LEU A 157 0.34 3.10 -1.14
CA LEU A 157 -1.11 3.01 -1.13
C LEU A 157 -1.63 3.22 -2.56
N HIS A 158 -2.04 2.13 -3.20
CA HIS A 158 -2.55 2.17 -4.56
C HIS A 158 -3.98 2.70 -4.60
N ALA A 159 -4.18 3.76 -5.39
CA ALA A 159 -5.49 4.26 -5.78
C ALA A 159 -5.76 3.89 -7.25
N PRO A 160 -7.01 3.56 -7.64
CA PRO A 160 -7.35 3.37 -9.03
C PRO A 160 -6.97 4.59 -9.85
N ARG A 161 -6.28 4.38 -10.96
CA ARG A 161 -5.79 5.47 -11.82
C ARG A 161 -6.97 6.18 -12.49
N THR A 162 -7.05 7.50 -12.30
CA THR A 162 -7.94 8.40 -13.04
C THR A 162 -7.20 9.17 -14.13
N ALA A 163 -5.86 9.23 -14.05
CA ALA A 163 -5.00 9.93 -14.99
C ALA A 163 -4.17 8.97 -15.85
N SER A 164 -3.79 9.44 -17.04
CA SER A 164 -2.98 8.67 -18.00
C SER A 164 -1.50 8.53 -17.59
N LYS A 165 -1.01 9.41 -16.71
CA LYS A 165 0.39 9.42 -16.22
C LYS A 165 0.47 8.97 -14.78
N PRO A 166 1.50 8.20 -14.37
CA PRO A 166 1.70 7.85 -12.98
C PRO A 166 1.94 9.10 -12.14
N ALA A 167 1.28 9.17 -10.99
CA ALA A 167 1.46 10.23 -10.01
C ALA A 167 1.72 9.60 -8.65
N ILE A 168 2.82 9.99 -8.01
CA ILE A 168 3.21 9.50 -6.68
C ILE A 168 3.23 10.67 -5.72
N LEU A 169 2.54 10.51 -4.60
CA LEU A 169 2.60 11.42 -3.46
C LEU A 169 3.44 10.79 -2.35
N VAL A 170 4.48 11.48 -1.93
CA VAL A 170 5.33 11.08 -0.80
C VAL A 170 5.01 11.96 0.40
N VAL A 171 4.84 11.35 1.56
CA VAL A 171 4.78 12.06 2.84
C VAL A 171 6.18 12.12 3.42
N TYR A 172 6.66 13.32 3.73
CA TYR A 172 8.05 13.57 4.12
C TYR A 172 8.15 14.44 5.37
N ASP A 173 8.75 13.90 6.42
CA ASP A 173 9.01 14.55 7.71
C ASP A 173 10.50 14.63 8.05
N GLY A 174 11.39 14.25 7.11
CA GLY A 174 12.83 14.19 7.32
C GLY A 174 13.31 12.93 8.05
N SER A 175 12.43 12.03 8.48
CA SER A 175 12.82 10.76 9.11
C SER A 175 13.52 9.82 8.12
N GLN A 176 14.26 8.83 8.64
CA GLN A 176 14.88 7.80 7.79
C GLN A 176 13.86 7.02 6.98
N VAL A 177 12.68 6.76 7.54
CA VAL A 177 11.58 6.07 6.85
C VAL A 177 11.06 6.93 5.69
N ALA A 178 10.84 8.23 5.92
CA ALA A 178 10.42 9.17 4.88
C ALA A 178 11.49 9.33 3.79
N GLN A 179 12.78 9.31 4.15
CA GLN A 179 13.88 9.33 3.19
C GLN A 179 13.90 8.07 2.30
N ARG A 180 13.64 6.90 2.87
CA ARG A 180 13.49 5.64 2.12
C ARG A 180 12.25 5.69 1.21
N ALA A 181 11.13 6.23 1.68
CA ALA A 181 9.93 6.42 0.86
C ALA A 181 10.20 7.37 -0.31
N LEU A 182 10.91 8.49 -0.09
CA LEU A 182 11.31 9.42 -1.14
C LEU A 182 12.23 8.76 -2.17
N THR A 183 13.20 7.97 -1.70
CA THR A 183 14.11 7.19 -2.57
C THR A 183 13.35 6.18 -3.41
N THR A 184 12.42 5.46 -2.79
CA THR A 184 11.54 4.50 -3.47
C THR A 184 10.70 5.18 -4.55
N ALA A 185 10.06 6.30 -4.22
CA ALA A 185 9.24 7.06 -5.16
C ALA A 185 10.07 7.59 -6.36
N ALA A 186 11.27 8.08 -6.08
CA ALA A 186 12.18 8.54 -7.12
C ALA A 186 12.54 7.41 -8.08
N ASN A 187 12.88 6.22 -7.56
CA ASN A 187 13.18 5.05 -8.38
C ASN A 187 11.99 4.57 -9.22
N LEU A 188 10.77 4.69 -8.69
CA LEU A 188 9.54 4.32 -9.39
C LEU A 188 9.19 5.26 -10.55
N ILE A 189 9.57 6.54 -10.43
CA ILE A 189 9.24 7.55 -11.44
C ILE A 189 10.35 7.77 -12.46
N LEU A 190 11.57 7.35 -12.16
CA LEU A 190 12.71 7.42 -13.06
C LEU A 190 12.41 6.66 -14.38
N GLY A 191 12.57 7.36 -15.50
CA GLY A 191 12.30 6.81 -16.83
C GLY A 191 10.81 6.74 -17.21
N GLN A 192 9.91 7.26 -16.37
CA GLN A 192 8.49 7.37 -16.68
C GLN A 192 8.07 8.83 -16.78
N GLU A 193 7.16 9.13 -17.71
CA GLU A 193 6.52 10.45 -17.76
C GLU A 193 5.47 10.57 -16.65
N GLY A 194 5.92 10.78 -15.40
CA GLY A 194 5.06 10.86 -14.22
C GLY A 194 5.26 12.14 -13.42
N PHE A 195 4.46 12.31 -12.36
CA PHE A 195 4.53 13.43 -11.43
C PHE A 195 4.91 12.93 -10.04
N LEU A 196 5.87 13.61 -9.41
CA LEU A 196 6.19 13.42 -8.02
C LEU A 196 5.68 14.62 -7.23
N SER A 197 4.91 14.33 -6.19
CA SER A 197 4.45 15.32 -5.21
C SER A 197 5.02 14.97 -3.84
N VAL A 198 5.51 15.96 -3.09
CA VAL A 198 6.03 15.76 -1.74
C VAL A 198 5.20 16.58 -0.77
N ALA A 199 4.51 15.90 0.14
CA ALA A 199 3.80 16.52 1.26
C ALA A 199 4.73 16.57 2.46
N ILE A 200 5.20 17.77 2.81
CA ILE A 200 6.11 17.99 3.92
C ILE A 200 5.32 18.20 5.19
N ILE A 201 5.57 17.37 6.19
CA ILE A 201 5.04 17.50 7.54
C ILE A 201 6.10 18.18 8.39
N ALA A 202 5.75 19.32 9.00
CA ALA A 202 6.67 20.10 9.83
C ALA A 202 5.91 20.81 10.96
N ALA A 203 6.62 21.14 12.03
CA ALA A 203 6.04 21.88 13.15
C ALA A 203 5.79 23.37 12.79
N ASP A 204 6.63 23.93 11.92
CA ASP A 204 6.52 25.34 11.52
C ASP A 204 7.06 25.58 10.09
N HIS A 205 6.99 26.86 9.66
CA HIS A 205 7.40 27.28 8.33
C HIS A 205 8.92 27.18 8.10
N GLU A 206 9.72 27.35 9.12
CA GLU A 206 11.18 27.27 9.04
C GLU A 206 11.63 25.84 8.80
N GLU A 207 11.09 24.93 9.59
CA GLU A 207 11.32 23.50 9.41
C GLU A 207 10.80 23.00 8.06
N ALA A 208 9.60 23.39 7.65
CA ALA A 208 9.03 23.01 6.36
C ALA A 208 9.94 23.45 5.21
N ARG A 209 10.46 24.67 5.28
CA ARG A 209 11.38 25.22 4.27
C ARG A 209 12.70 24.44 4.23
N ARG A 210 13.26 24.09 5.39
CA ARG A 210 14.49 23.30 5.50
C ARG A 210 14.30 21.93 4.84
N LEU A 211 13.25 21.21 5.22
CA LEU A 211 12.93 19.87 4.68
C LEU A 211 12.66 19.91 3.17
N GLN A 212 11.97 20.97 2.69
CA GLN A 212 11.77 21.14 1.25
C GLN A 212 13.07 21.33 0.49
N ILE A 213 13.98 22.16 1.01
CA ILE A 213 15.28 22.40 0.38
C ILE A 213 16.10 21.12 0.32
N GLU A 214 16.14 20.35 1.43
CA GLU A 214 16.82 19.07 1.51
C GLU A 214 16.29 18.07 0.46
N ALA A 215 14.98 17.84 0.44
CA ALA A 215 14.34 16.94 -0.53
C ALA A 215 14.55 17.43 -1.98
N ALA A 216 14.48 18.75 -2.22
CA ALA A 216 14.65 19.31 -3.56
C ALA A 216 16.10 19.15 -4.07
N ILE A 217 17.09 19.37 -3.24
CA ILE A 217 18.51 19.15 -3.60
C ILE A 217 18.74 17.68 -3.93
N TRP A 218 18.21 16.79 -3.09
CA TRP A 218 18.36 15.35 -3.29
C TRP A 218 17.67 14.86 -4.58
N LEU A 219 16.46 15.33 -4.89
CA LEU A 219 15.76 14.99 -6.12
C LEU A 219 16.44 15.55 -7.36
N ARG A 220 16.91 16.82 -7.31
CA ARG A 220 17.64 17.45 -8.41
C ARG A 220 18.94 16.73 -8.76
N SER A 221 19.64 16.17 -7.77
CA SER A 221 20.85 15.36 -8.03
C SER A 221 20.58 14.09 -8.85
N ARG A 222 19.30 13.74 -9.05
CA ARG A 222 18.79 12.61 -9.84
C ARG A 222 17.97 13.04 -11.06
N ASP A 223 18.07 14.31 -11.47
CA ASP A 223 17.31 14.92 -12.57
C ASP A 223 15.77 14.83 -12.36
N LEU A 224 15.32 14.78 -11.11
CA LEU A 224 13.91 14.74 -10.76
C LEU A 224 13.42 16.05 -10.19
N GLN A 225 12.16 16.38 -10.48
CA GLN A 225 11.45 17.52 -9.92
C GLN A 225 10.18 17.05 -9.23
N ALA A 226 9.79 17.74 -8.16
CA ALA A 226 8.57 17.47 -7.43
C ALA A 226 7.75 18.74 -7.19
N ARG A 227 6.45 18.55 -6.98
CA ARG A 227 5.58 19.57 -6.41
C ARG A 227 5.60 19.43 -4.90
N TYR A 228 5.61 20.56 -4.16
CA TYR A 228 5.67 20.55 -2.70
C TYR A 228 4.40 21.13 -2.10
N ARG A 229 3.95 20.52 -0.99
CA ARG A 229 2.86 21.02 -0.13
C ARG A 229 3.33 20.95 1.31
N TRP A 230 3.07 21.99 2.10
CA TRP A 230 3.41 22.03 3.52
C TRP A 230 2.17 21.74 4.37
N LEU A 231 2.37 20.96 5.42
CA LEU A 231 1.36 20.54 6.36
C LEU A 231 1.90 20.77 7.76
N PHE A 232 1.21 21.57 8.56
CA PHE A 232 1.71 21.99 9.89
C PHE A 232 1.01 21.30 11.05
N GLU A 233 -0.17 20.77 10.84
CA GLU A 233 -0.91 19.99 11.84
C GLU A 233 -1.36 18.71 11.17
N VAL A 234 -0.87 17.58 11.69
CA VAL A 234 -1.27 16.26 11.15
C VAL A 234 -2.38 15.73 12.02
N ASP A 235 -3.61 16.11 11.70
CA ASP A 235 -4.79 15.41 12.19
C ASP A 235 -5.25 14.33 11.20
N GLU A 236 -6.14 13.47 11.62
CA GLU A 236 -6.72 12.44 10.76
C GLU A 236 -7.40 13.01 9.50
N GLU A 237 -7.83 14.26 9.55
CA GLU A 237 -8.52 14.94 8.46
C GLU A 237 -7.54 15.36 7.35
N ILE A 238 -6.33 15.77 7.70
CA ILE A 238 -5.27 16.10 6.74
C ILE A 238 -4.76 14.86 6.03
N VAL A 239 -4.56 13.75 6.75
CA VAL A 239 -4.21 12.47 6.14
C VAL A 239 -5.32 12.04 5.17
N LYS A 240 -6.58 12.14 5.56
CA LYS A 240 -7.74 11.88 4.69
C LYS A 240 -7.75 12.80 3.45
N LYS A 241 -7.38 14.05 3.61
CA LYS A 241 -7.36 15.07 2.54
C LYS A 241 -6.22 14.86 1.54
N LEU A 242 -5.02 14.48 2.01
CA LEU A 242 -3.90 14.07 1.18
C LEU A 242 -4.25 12.84 0.34
N MET A 243 -4.91 11.87 0.97
CA MET A 243 -5.32 10.63 0.34
C MET A 243 -6.53 10.79 -0.60
N SER A 244 -7.22 11.94 -0.56
CA SER A 244 -8.36 12.24 -1.45
C SER A 244 -7.95 12.89 -2.77
N VAL A 245 -6.67 13.21 -2.97
CA VAL A 245 -6.18 13.74 -4.25
C VAL A 245 -6.37 12.66 -5.32
N GLU A 246 -7.26 12.94 -6.25
CA GLU A 246 -7.66 11.97 -7.28
C GLU A 246 -6.47 11.60 -8.17
N GLY A 247 -6.18 10.30 -8.24
CA GLY A 247 -5.24 9.72 -9.20
C GLY A 247 -3.78 9.65 -8.77
N GLU A 248 -3.42 10.04 -7.54
CA GLU A 248 -2.06 9.87 -7.03
C GLU A 248 -1.95 8.58 -6.17
N CYS A 249 -0.90 7.78 -6.41
CA CYS A 249 -0.47 6.76 -5.45
C CYS A 249 0.32 7.43 -4.33
N THR A 250 0.13 7.02 -3.08
CA THR A 250 0.81 7.62 -1.92
C THR A 250 1.83 6.65 -1.34
N LEU A 251 3.05 7.13 -1.16
CA LEU A 251 4.18 6.48 -0.48
C LEU A 251 4.45 7.13 0.87
#